data_03be2269967162547548620b93959858
#
_entry.id   03be2269967162547548620b93959858
#
_cell.length_a   1.000
_cell.length_b   1.000
_cell.length_c   1.000
_cell.angle_alpha   90.00
_cell.angle_beta   90.00
_cell.angle_gamma   90.00
#
_symmetry.space_group_name_H-M   'P 1'
#
loop_
_entity.id
_entity.type
_entity.pdbx_description
1 polymer ?
#
loop_
_entity_poly.entity_id
_entity_poly.type
_entity_poly.pdbx_seq_one_letter_code
_entity_poly.pdbx_strand_id
1 'polypeptide(L)'
;MIRIILLLSLLLSAAPVMTAGAEVISGIVAIVNEEIITTRDLDGESRIMAREAGRKEPYTPEELQKLRVAAINRLVDRRLVDQKIRELDIKVSEEEVRQSIEEVKKQNNMSQERLVEALAGQGLSFDQYKAQIKEQLERLRLMSQEVKAKVQVTLKEVLEYYQANRAKFGEQELYRARHILFVTPKDATDSDLAKIRAKADKVLTEAQGGADFTELAKKYSDDPNVSTDGGELGTFKKGDLLPEMEAVVLKLNPGEVSAPVRSKSGFHIIKLEKKFLGDIKPFDDVKGEIEESLYRKKSEERFNQWVSELRKGAAVEIRP
;
A
#
# COMPACT_ATOMS: atom_id res chain seq x y z
N MET A 1 -75.52 58.64 27.49
CA MET A 1 -75.53 57.42 26.63
C MET A 1 -74.16 57.23 26.03
N ILE A 2 -73.30 56.43 26.67
CA ILE A 2 -71.95 56.15 26.23
C ILE A 2 -71.89 54.63 25.93
N ARG A 3 -71.68 54.30 24.63
CA ARG A 3 -71.47 52.91 24.14
C ARG A 3 -70.02 52.51 24.36
N ILE A 4 -69.79 51.55 25.25
CA ILE A 4 -68.52 50.93 25.44
C ILE A 4 -68.39 49.82 24.39
N ILE A 5 -67.39 49.91 23.47
CA ILE A 5 -67.03 48.89 22.52
C ILE A 5 -65.91 48.06 23.17
N LEU A 6 -66.22 46.79 23.52
CA LEU A 6 -65.23 45.79 23.97
C LEU A 6 -64.48 45.24 22.74
N LEU A 7 -63.20 45.59 22.64
CA LEU A 7 -62.26 44.92 21.69
C LEU A 7 -61.77 43.63 22.31
N LEU A 8 -62.23 42.51 21.75
CA LEU A 8 -61.75 41.14 22.09
C LEU A 8 -60.48 40.88 21.30
N SER A 9 -59.29 40.96 21.94
CA SER A 9 -58.02 40.62 21.34
C SER A 9 -57.85 39.11 21.34
N LEU A 10 -57.95 38.53 20.17
CA LEU A 10 -57.68 37.10 19.92
C LEU A 10 -56.18 36.86 19.95
N LEU A 11 -55.63 36.33 21.05
CA LEU A 11 -54.25 35.87 21.15
C LEU A 11 -54.14 34.54 20.40
N LEU A 12 -53.59 34.61 19.19
CA LEU A 12 -53.22 33.44 18.39
C LEU A 12 -51.92 32.86 18.98
N SER A 13 -52.03 31.85 19.82
CA SER A 13 -50.89 31.08 20.30
C SER A 13 -50.32 30.23 19.16
N ALA A 14 -49.20 30.67 18.58
CA ALA A 14 -48.41 29.85 17.67
C ALA A 14 -47.78 28.70 18.45
N ALA A 15 -48.34 27.53 18.32
CA ALA A 15 -47.71 26.30 18.78
C ALA A 15 -46.42 26.05 17.94
N PRO A 16 -45.28 25.73 18.56
CA PRO A 16 -44.10 25.36 17.79
C PRO A 16 -44.40 24.06 17.02
N VAL A 17 -44.32 24.14 15.70
CA VAL A 17 -44.31 22.97 14.84
C VAL A 17 -43.01 22.26 15.14
N MET A 18 -43.07 21.19 15.95
CA MET A 18 -42.00 20.23 16.07
C MET A 18 -41.83 19.59 14.68
N THR A 19 -40.82 20.00 13.97
CA THR A 19 -40.34 19.23 12.80
C THR A 19 -39.90 17.90 13.33
N ALA A 20 -40.76 16.87 13.20
CA ALA A 20 -40.34 15.48 13.35
C ALA A 20 -39.20 15.30 12.36
N GLY A 21 -37.99 15.09 12.87
CA GLY A 21 -36.85 14.69 12.03
C GLY A 21 -37.29 13.49 11.23
N ALA A 22 -37.26 13.61 9.91
CA ALA A 22 -37.56 12.49 9.05
C ALA A 22 -36.58 11.38 9.42
N GLU A 23 -37.10 10.32 10.07
CA GLU A 23 -36.35 9.09 10.29
C GLU A 23 -36.01 8.59 8.90
N VAL A 24 -34.71 8.65 8.55
CA VAL A 24 -34.22 8.19 7.26
C VAL A 24 -34.48 6.70 7.21
N ILE A 25 -35.59 6.29 6.60
CA ILE A 25 -35.91 4.88 6.35
C ILE A 25 -34.80 4.39 5.43
N SER A 26 -33.90 3.59 5.99
CA SER A 26 -32.80 2.99 5.25
C SER A 26 -33.38 2.10 4.14
N GLY A 27 -33.22 2.50 2.88
CA GLY A 27 -33.69 1.74 1.73
C GLY A 27 -32.99 0.36 1.65
N ILE A 28 -33.65 -0.60 1.01
CA ILE A 28 -33.05 -1.92 0.69
C ILE A 28 -32.28 -1.77 -0.61
N VAL A 29 -30.97 -2.03 -0.59
CA VAL A 29 -30.09 -1.96 -1.77
C VAL A 29 -29.74 -3.32 -2.37
N ALA A 30 -29.89 -4.39 -1.59
CA ALA A 30 -29.81 -5.76 -2.11
C ALA A 30 -30.54 -6.74 -1.19
N ILE A 31 -30.90 -7.90 -1.76
CA ILE A 31 -31.42 -9.07 -1.03
C ILE A 31 -30.53 -10.24 -1.42
N VAL A 32 -30.04 -10.97 -0.41
CA VAL A 32 -29.19 -12.15 -0.57
C VAL A 32 -29.89 -13.32 0.11
N ASN A 33 -30.52 -14.20 -0.66
CA ASN A 33 -31.47 -15.19 -0.19
C ASN A 33 -32.62 -14.50 0.60
N GLU A 34 -32.66 -14.67 1.92
CA GLU A 34 -33.68 -14.06 2.80
C GLU A 34 -33.14 -12.83 3.57
N GLU A 35 -31.89 -12.44 3.38
CA GLU A 35 -31.25 -11.35 4.11
C GLU A 35 -31.17 -10.08 3.31
N ILE A 36 -31.50 -8.96 3.93
CA ILE A 36 -31.45 -7.64 3.31
C ILE A 36 -30.10 -6.96 3.56
N ILE A 37 -29.67 -6.15 2.59
CA ILE A 37 -28.58 -5.17 2.69
C ILE A 37 -29.22 -3.80 2.55
N THR A 38 -28.94 -2.92 3.52
CA THR A 38 -29.56 -1.60 3.58
C THR A 38 -28.65 -0.51 3.01
N THR A 39 -29.20 0.67 2.71
CA THR A 39 -28.42 1.87 2.32
C THR A 39 -27.38 2.22 3.41
N ARG A 40 -27.73 2.05 4.69
CA ARG A 40 -26.80 2.30 5.80
C ARG A 40 -25.58 1.36 5.73
N ASP A 41 -25.81 0.07 5.44
CA ASP A 41 -24.73 -0.90 5.28
C ASP A 41 -23.82 -0.50 4.11
N LEU A 42 -24.42 -0.13 2.98
CA LEU A 42 -23.69 0.29 1.78
C LEU A 42 -22.84 1.55 2.03
N ASP A 43 -23.40 2.56 2.69
CA ASP A 43 -22.68 3.80 2.99
C ASP A 43 -21.56 3.56 4.02
N GLY A 44 -21.79 2.66 4.98
CA GLY A 44 -20.76 2.21 5.93
C GLY A 44 -19.59 1.53 5.23
N GLU A 45 -19.89 0.54 4.40
CA GLU A 45 -18.88 -0.22 3.65
C GLU A 45 -18.13 0.67 2.65
N SER A 46 -18.83 1.56 1.95
CA SER A 46 -18.21 2.51 1.03
C SER A 46 -17.17 3.40 1.74
N ARG A 47 -17.47 3.88 2.94
CA ARG A 47 -16.52 4.67 3.75
C ARG A 47 -15.30 3.85 4.19
N ILE A 48 -15.50 2.58 4.55
CA ILE A 48 -14.39 1.68 4.90
C ILE A 48 -13.47 1.50 3.70
N MET A 49 -14.03 1.15 2.54
CA MET A 49 -13.25 0.95 1.31
C MET A 49 -12.51 2.21 0.85
N ALA A 50 -13.11 3.37 1.01
CA ALA A 50 -12.47 4.64 0.68
C ALA A 50 -11.23 4.90 1.56
N ARG A 51 -11.32 4.62 2.86
CA ARG A 51 -10.19 4.73 3.80
C ARG A 51 -9.09 3.71 3.48
N GLU A 52 -9.46 2.45 3.21
CA GLU A 52 -8.52 1.39 2.82
C GLU A 52 -7.73 1.76 1.57
N ALA A 53 -8.38 2.43 0.61
CA ALA A 53 -7.75 2.92 -0.62
C ALA A 53 -6.92 4.20 -0.44
N GLY A 54 -6.85 4.78 0.77
CA GLY A 54 -6.16 6.04 1.04
C GLY A 54 -6.76 7.25 0.32
N ARG A 55 -7.99 7.14 -0.17
CA ARG A 55 -8.67 8.19 -0.93
C ARG A 55 -9.20 9.29 0.00
N LYS A 56 -9.03 10.53 -0.43
CA LYS A 56 -9.54 11.73 0.28
C LYS A 56 -10.73 12.30 -0.48
N GLU A 57 -11.75 12.77 0.26
CA GLU A 57 -12.87 13.53 -0.29
C GLU A 57 -12.40 14.91 -0.82
N PRO A 58 -13.09 15.51 -1.80
CA PRO A 58 -14.36 15.06 -2.41
C PRO A 58 -14.16 14.04 -3.54
N TYR A 59 -15.13 13.12 -3.70
CA TYR A 59 -15.17 12.15 -4.81
C TYR A 59 -15.97 12.72 -5.98
N THR A 60 -15.56 12.37 -7.20
CA THR A 60 -16.41 12.60 -8.38
C THR A 60 -17.63 11.67 -8.35
N PRO A 61 -18.75 12.03 -9.02
CA PRO A 61 -19.91 11.15 -9.11
C PRO A 61 -19.58 9.75 -9.67
N GLU A 62 -18.66 9.66 -10.63
CA GLU A 62 -18.22 8.41 -11.22
C GLU A 62 -17.42 7.55 -10.23
N GLU A 63 -16.51 8.17 -9.46
CA GLU A 63 -15.75 7.47 -8.41
C GLU A 63 -16.67 6.97 -7.30
N LEU A 64 -17.64 7.79 -6.88
CA LEU A 64 -18.62 7.40 -5.89
C LEU A 64 -19.45 6.20 -6.38
N GLN A 65 -19.91 6.22 -7.62
CA GLN A 65 -20.66 5.12 -8.21
C GLN A 65 -19.82 3.83 -8.27
N LYS A 66 -18.56 3.90 -8.72
CA LYS A 66 -17.65 2.75 -8.71
C LYS A 66 -17.43 2.20 -7.31
N LEU A 67 -17.26 3.08 -6.34
CA LEU A 67 -17.09 2.70 -4.95
C LEU A 67 -18.34 2.00 -4.39
N ARG A 68 -19.54 2.52 -4.66
CA ARG A 68 -20.82 1.92 -4.24
C ARG A 68 -21.03 0.54 -4.87
N VAL A 69 -20.74 0.37 -6.17
CA VAL A 69 -20.83 -0.93 -6.85
C VAL A 69 -19.85 -1.94 -6.22
N ALA A 70 -18.64 -1.53 -5.92
CA ALA A 70 -17.67 -2.41 -5.26
C ALA A 70 -18.12 -2.76 -3.82
N ALA A 71 -18.63 -1.78 -3.08
CA ALA A 71 -19.11 -1.97 -1.71
C ALA A 71 -20.31 -2.92 -1.64
N ILE A 72 -21.29 -2.79 -2.55
CA ILE A 72 -22.45 -3.68 -2.56
C ILE A 72 -22.03 -5.12 -2.89
N ASN A 73 -21.12 -5.30 -3.83
CA ASN A 73 -20.58 -6.63 -4.13
C ASN A 73 -19.85 -7.26 -2.93
N ARG A 74 -19.04 -6.47 -2.22
CA ARG A 74 -18.35 -6.93 -1.00
C ARG A 74 -19.33 -7.31 0.11
N LEU A 75 -20.42 -6.56 0.26
CA LEU A 75 -21.48 -6.88 1.22
C LEU A 75 -22.23 -8.17 0.86
N VAL A 76 -22.55 -8.35 -0.42
CA VAL A 76 -23.17 -9.60 -0.91
C VAL A 76 -22.27 -10.79 -0.61
N ASP A 77 -20.98 -10.72 -0.95
CA ASP A 77 -20.02 -11.80 -0.67
C ASP A 77 -19.91 -12.10 0.81
N ARG A 78 -19.87 -11.05 1.66
CA ARG A 78 -19.86 -11.20 3.11
C ARG A 78 -21.11 -11.93 3.61
N ARG A 79 -22.29 -11.55 3.14
CA ARG A 79 -23.55 -12.23 3.53
C ARG A 79 -23.53 -13.70 3.16
N LEU A 80 -23.09 -14.06 1.96
CA LEU A 80 -22.96 -15.45 1.52
C LEU A 80 -21.99 -16.25 2.38
N VAL A 81 -20.85 -15.67 2.73
CA VAL A 81 -19.86 -16.28 3.63
C VAL A 81 -20.46 -16.49 5.03
N ASP A 82 -21.14 -15.48 5.59
CA ASP A 82 -21.75 -15.57 6.89
C ASP A 82 -22.91 -16.60 6.91
N GLN A 83 -23.69 -16.72 5.84
CA GLN A 83 -24.69 -17.78 5.65
C GLN A 83 -24.02 -19.16 5.63
N LYS A 84 -22.89 -19.31 4.96
CA LYS A 84 -22.16 -20.58 4.90
C LYS A 84 -21.56 -20.99 6.25
N ILE A 85 -21.12 -20.03 7.06
CA ILE A 85 -20.70 -20.27 8.46
C ILE A 85 -21.85 -20.90 9.26
N ARG A 86 -23.05 -20.33 9.14
CA ARG A 86 -24.25 -20.87 9.84
C ARG A 86 -24.68 -22.24 9.30
N GLU A 87 -24.68 -22.41 7.97
CA GLU A 87 -25.04 -23.68 7.33
C GLU A 87 -24.14 -24.83 7.77
N LEU A 88 -22.82 -24.57 7.87
CA LEU A 88 -21.83 -25.57 8.29
C LEU A 88 -21.66 -25.68 9.80
N ASP A 89 -22.48 -24.97 10.59
CA ASP A 89 -22.43 -24.92 12.05
C ASP A 89 -21.01 -24.64 12.60
N ILE A 90 -20.28 -23.73 11.93
CA ILE A 90 -18.92 -23.36 12.34
C ILE A 90 -19.03 -22.53 13.62
N LYS A 91 -18.47 -23.05 14.71
CA LYS A 91 -18.53 -22.43 16.04
C LYS A 91 -17.12 -22.18 16.56
N VAL A 92 -16.96 -21.06 17.23
CA VAL A 92 -15.77 -20.68 18.01
C VAL A 92 -16.18 -20.61 19.47
N SER A 93 -15.41 -21.22 20.35
CA SER A 93 -15.66 -21.20 21.77
C SER A 93 -15.29 -19.87 22.42
N GLU A 94 -15.90 -19.54 23.55
CA GLU A 94 -15.54 -18.34 24.33
C GLU A 94 -14.07 -18.36 24.79
N GLU A 95 -13.52 -19.57 24.99
CA GLU A 95 -12.11 -19.74 25.33
C GLU A 95 -11.18 -19.32 24.18
N GLU A 96 -11.49 -19.70 22.93
CA GLU A 96 -10.73 -19.30 21.75
C GLU A 96 -10.80 -17.78 21.53
N VAL A 97 -11.97 -17.17 21.76
CA VAL A 97 -12.15 -15.72 21.71
C VAL A 97 -11.26 -15.04 22.76
N ARG A 98 -11.28 -15.55 24.01
CA ARG A 98 -10.46 -15.04 25.09
C ARG A 98 -8.97 -15.13 24.75
N GLN A 99 -8.51 -16.28 24.28
CA GLN A 99 -7.11 -16.50 23.89
C GLN A 99 -6.68 -15.55 22.77
N SER A 100 -7.53 -15.33 21.76
CA SER A 100 -7.26 -14.38 20.70
C SER A 100 -7.12 -12.94 21.21
N ILE A 101 -7.97 -12.53 22.16
CA ILE A 101 -7.89 -11.20 22.79
C ILE A 101 -6.61 -11.06 23.62
N GLU A 102 -6.23 -12.10 24.39
CA GLU A 102 -4.97 -12.10 25.14
C GLU A 102 -3.74 -11.97 24.21
N GLU A 103 -3.77 -12.66 23.06
CA GLU A 103 -2.70 -12.53 22.07
C GLU A 103 -2.61 -11.11 21.50
N VAL A 104 -3.74 -10.47 21.18
CA VAL A 104 -3.76 -9.06 20.73
C VAL A 104 -3.19 -8.14 21.81
N LYS A 105 -3.54 -8.34 23.08
CA LYS A 105 -3.01 -7.56 24.20
C LYS A 105 -1.50 -7.73 24.32
N LYS A 106 -1.01 -8.97 24.22
CA LYS A 106 0.41 -9.30 24.30
C LYS A 106 1.21 -8.67 23.16
N GLN A 107 0.75 -8.79 21.92
CA GLN A 107 1.41 -8.22 20.74
C GLN A 107 1.51 -6.71 20.79
N ASN A 108 0.53 -6.03 21.40
CA ASN A 108 0.49 -4.58 21.51
C ASN A 108 0.99 -4.06 22.87
N ASN A 109 1.48 -4.93 23.77
CA ASN A 109 1.88 -4.59 25.13
C ASN A 109 0.78 -3.82 25.90
N MET A 110 -0.48 -4.26 25.77
CA MET A 110 -1.66 -3.60 26.38
C MET A 110 -2.16 -4.39 27.57
N SER A 111 -2.56 -3.66 28.63
CA SER A 111 -3.39 -4.24 29.71
C SER A 111 -4.87 -4.32 29.25
N GLN A 112 -5.68 -5.04 30.03
CA GLN A 112 -7.13 -5.12 29.80
C GLN A 112 -7.78 -3.74 29.85
N GLU A 113 -7.40 -2.92 30.82
CA GLU A 113 -7.94 -1.57 31.01
C GLU A 113 -7.62 -0.67 29.82
N ARG A 114 -6.36 -0.72 29.33
CA ARG A 114 -5.94 0.03 28.14
C ARG A 114 -6.67 -0.39 26.87
N LEU A 115 -6.93 -1.70 26.72
CA LEU A 115 -7.70 -2.18 25.59
C LEU A 115 -9.14 -1.65 25.65
N VAL A 116 -9.80 -1.72 26.82
CA VAL A 116 -11.17 -1.21 27.01
C VAL A 116 -11.23 0.30 26.74
N GLU A 117 -10.25 1.07 27.23
CA GLU A 117 -10.17 2.51 26.97
C GLU A 117 -9.99 2.83 25.49
N ALA A 118 -9.11 2.11 24.80
CA ALA A 118 -8.89 2.29 23.38
C ALA A 118 -10.14 1.97 22.54
N LEU A 119 -10.88 0.92 22.91
CA LEU A 119 -12.15 0.56 22.27
C LEU A 119 -13.22 1.64 22.51
N ALA A 120 -13.33 2.12 23.76
CA ALA A 120 -14.27 3.20 24.10
C ALA A 120 -13.98 4.47 23.32
N GLY A 121 -12.69 4.82 23.09
CA GLY A 121 -12.29 5.92 22.23
C GLY A 121 -12.70 5.78 20.76
N GLN A 122 -13.00 4.55 20.32
CA GLN A 122 -13.55 4.23 19.00
C GLN A 122 -15.07 4.02 19.00
N GLY A 123 -15.73 4.23 20.15
CA GLY A 123 -17.17 4.00 20.31
C GLY A 123 -17.57 2.51 20.35
N LEU A 124 -16.64 1.61 20.68
CA LEU A 124 -16.88 0.18 20.75
C LEU A 124 -16.93 -0.29 22.22
N SER A 125 -17.94 -1.10 22.59
CA SER A 125 -17.93 -1.81 23.86
C SER A 125 -17.04 -3.06 23.79
N PHE A 126 -16.56 -3.52 24.95
CA PHE A 126 -15.76 -4.74 25.01
C PHE A 126 -16.54 -5.98 24.53
N ASP A 127 -17.85 -6.04 24.77
CA ASP A 127 -18.69 -7.13 24.28
C ASP A 127 -18.89 -7.11 22.76
N GLN A 128 -19.04 -5.91 22.18
CA GLN A 128 -19.03 -5.76 20.71
C GLN A 128 -17.70 -6.20 20.11
N TYR A 129 -16.58 -5.86 20.74
CA TYR A 129 -15.26 -6.31 20.31
C TYR A 129 -15.12 -7.84 20.39
N LYS A 130 -15.57 -8.47 21.49
CA LYS A 130 -15.58 -9.95 21.59
C LYS A 130 -16.40 -10.59 20.47
N ALA A 131 -17.58 -10.04 20.17
CA ALA A 131 -18.40 -10.52 19.07
C ALA A 131 -17.69 -10.40 17.71
N GLN A 132 -17.01 -9.30 17.46
CA GLN A 132 -16.19 -9.11 16.23
C GLN A 132 -15.05 -10.13 16.13
N ILE A 133 -14.33 -10.38 17.22
CA ILE A 133 -13.28 -11.40 17.27
C ILE A 133 -13.85 -12.79 16.98
N LYS A 134 -15.00 -13.12 17.57
CA LYS A 134 -15.69 -14.40 17.31
C LYS A 134 -16.02 -14.57 15.83
N GLU A 135 -16.70 -13.60 15.23
CA GLU A 135 -17.00 -13.61 13.79
C GLU A 135 -15.74 -13.73 12.92
N GLN A 136 -14.68 -13.03 13.28
CA GLN A 136 -13.42 -13.14 12.57
C GLN A 136 -12.81 -14.54 12.65
N LEU A 137 -12.84 -15.17 13.83
CA LEU A 137 -12.33 -16.53 14.02
C LEU A 137 -13.19 -17.56 13.27
N GLU A 138 -14.51 -17.39 13.25
CA GLU A 138 -15.44 -18.25 12.49
C GLU A 138 -15.13 -18.17 10.99
N ARG A 139 -14.93 -16.95 10.44
CA ARG A 139 -14.52 -16.75 9.05
C ARG A 139 -13.17 -17.38 8.77
N LEU A 140 -12.18 -17.20 9.65
CA LEU A 140 -10.84 -17.82 9.48
C LEU A 140 -10.94 -19.34 9.46
N ARG A 141 -11.82 -19.95 10.30
CA ARG A 141 -12.05 -21.40 10.34
C ARG A 141 -12.68 -21.88 9.03
N LEU A 142 -13.72 -21.20 8.56
CA LEU A 142 -14.34 -21.48 7.27
C LEU A 142 -13.31 -21.38 6.12
N MET A 143 -12.53 -20.30 6.09
CA MET A 143 -11.48 -20.11 5.09
C MET A 143 -10.40 -21.20 5.12
N SER A 144 -10.08 -21.68 6.33
CA SER A 144 -9.14 -22.79 6.48
C SER A 144 -9.68 -24.08 5.86
N GLN A 145 -10.96 -24.38 6.06
CA GLN A 145 -11.61 -25.59 5.56
C GLN A 145 -11.90 -25.54 4.05
N GLU A 146 -12.52 -24.45 3.59
CA GLU A 146 -13.04 -24.35 2.22
C GLU A 146 -12.01 -23.87 1.19
N VAL A 147 -10.97 -23.18 1.64
CA VAL A 147 -9.96 -22.61 0.76
C VAL A 147 -8.59 -23.23 1.03
N LYS A 148 -8.02 -22.98 2.21
CA LYS A 148 -6.62 -23.32 2.49
C LYS A 148 -6.34 -24.82 2.42
N ALA A 149 -7.24 -25.66 2.95
CA ALA A 149 -7.09 -27.12 2.89
C ALA A 149 -7.14 -27.69 1.46
N LYS A 150 -7.69 -26.93 0.51
CA LYS A 150 -7.81 -27.33 -0.90
C LYS A 150 -6.70 -26.76 -1.80
N VAL A 151 -5.78 -25.98 -1.24
CA VAL A 151 -4.67 -25.36 -1.98
C VAL A 151 -3.38 -26.11 -1.69
N GLN A 152 -2.71 -26.51 -2.75
CA GLN A 152 -1.38 -27.12 -2.69
C GLN A 152 -0.44 -26.40 -3.65
N VAL A 153 0.80 -26.23 -3.23
CA VAL A 153 1.90 -25.74 -4.07
C VAL A 153 2.90 -26.87 -4.21
N THR A 154 3.14 -27.29 -5.43
CA THR A 154 4.09 -28.38 -5.72
C THR A 154 5.49 -27.82 -5.96
N LEU A 155 6.52 -28.62 -5.70
CA LEU A 155 7.91 -28.25 -5.98
C LEU A 155 8.11 -27.90 -7.46
N LYS A 156 7.38 -28.56 -8.37
CA LYS A 156 7.40 -28.27 -9.80
C LYS A 156 6.96 -26.82 -10.09
N GLU A 157 5.86 -26.37 -9.49
CA GLU A 157 5.36 -25.00 -9.66
C GLU A 157 6.33 -23.98 -9.11
N VAL A 158 6.96 -24.27 -7.96
CA VAL A 158 7.97 -23.39 -7.36
C VAL A 158 9.17 -23.25 -8.28
N LEU A 159 9.64 -24.36 -8.86
CA LEU A 159 10.76 -24.36 -9.80
C LEU A 159 10.44 -23.64 -11.11
N GLU A 160 9.25 -23.89 -11.67
CA GLU A 160 8.76 -23.20 -12.87
C GLU A 160 8.65 -21.70 -12.65
N TYR A 161 8.13 -21.27 -11.48
CA TYR A 161 8.06 -19.85 -11.12
C TYR A 161 9.46 -19.23 -11.03
N TYR A 162 10.40 -19.91 -10.36
CA TYR A 162 11.78 -19.44 -10.27
C TYR A 162 12.42 -19.27 -11.64
N GLN A 163 12.28 -20.27 -12.53
CA GLN A 163 12.83 -20.23 -13.88
C GLN A 163 12.21 -19.10 -14.73
N ALA A 164 10.89 -18.94 -14.64
CA ALA A 164 10.17 -17.89 -15.40
C ALA A 164 10.42 -16.47 -14.87
N ASN A 165 10.90 -16.33 -13.63
CA ASN A 165 11.07 -15.04 -12.96
C ASN A 165 12.53 -14.80 -12.48
N ARG A 166 13.52 -15.38 -13.14
CA ARG A 166 14.94 -15.29 -12.73
C ARG A 166 15.42 -13.86 -12.49
N ALA A 167 14.94 -12.91 -13.30
CA ALA A 167 15.24 -11.49 -13.14
C ALA A 167 14.81 -10.92 -11.76
N LYS A 168 13.77 -11.48 -11.12
CA LYS A 168 13.35 -11.05 -9.78
C LYS A 168 14.30 -11.53 -8.67
N PHE A 169 15.11 -12.54 -8.96
CA PHE A 169 15.98 -13.20 -7.99
C PHE A 169 17.46 -12.83 -8.14
N GLY A 170 17.79 -11.82 -8.95
CA GLY A 170 19.14 -11.30 -9.00
C GLY A 170 19.71 -11.07 -10.40
N GLU A 171 19.02 -11.44 -11.46
CA GLU A 171 19.39 -10.99 -12.83
C GLU A 171 19.17 -9.47 -13.00
N GLN A 172 19.57 -8.69 -11.99
CA GLN A 172 19.51 -7.24 -12.08
C GLN A 172 20.81 -6.74 -12.72
N GLU A 173 20.67 -5.77 -13.61
CA GLU A 173 21.83 -5.06 -14.10
C GLU A 173 22.51 -4.34 -12.94
N LEU A 174 23.76 -4.68 -12.73
CA LEU A 174 24.67 -4.04 -11.79
C LEU A 174 25.66 -3.16 -12.57
N TYR A 175 26.01 -2.08 -11.94
CA TYR A 175 26.89 -1.07 -12.50
C TYR A 175 28.06 -0.86 -11.54
N ARG A 176 29.26 -0.63 -12.08
CA ARG A 176 30.40 -0.13 -11.33
C ARG A 176 30.88 1.14 -12.01
N ALA A 177 31.00 2.22 -11.25
CA ALA A 177 31.40 3.51 -11.75
C ALA A 177 32.36 4.21 -10.78
N ARG A 178 33.08 5.18 -11.28
CA ARG A 178 33.85 6.16 -10.51
C ARG A 178 33.30 7.55 -10.77
N HIS A 179 33.54 8.45 -9.82
CA HIS A 179 33.21 9.87 -10.01
C HIS A 179 34.36 10.81 -9.60
N ILE A 180 34.31 12.01 -10.13
CA ILE A 180 35.08 13.16 -9.68
C ILE A 180 34.06 14.21 -9.24
N LEU A 181 34.12 14.59 -7.96
CA LEU A 181 33.24 15.59 -7.38
C LEU A 181 33.92 16.97 -7.35
N PHE A 182 33.22 17.98 -7.80
CA PHE A 182 33.57 19.41 -7.64
C PHE A 182 32.47 20.02 -6.76
N VAL A 183 32.77 20.21 -5.48
CA VAL A 183 31.82 20.73 -4.48
C VAL A 183 31.43 22.18 -4.83
N THR A 184 30.16 22.48 -4.70
CA THR A 184 29.66 23.85 -4.81
C THR A 184 29.23 24.36 -3.44
N PRO A 185 29.76 25.50 -2.96
CA PRO A 185 29.31 26.16 -1.75
C PRO A 185 27.80 26.43 -1.78
N LYS A 186 27.15 26.45 -0.64
CA LYS A 186 25.68 26.71 -0.55
C LYS A 186 25.32 28.10 -1.08
N ASP A 187 26.23 29.09 -0.90
CA ASP A 187 26.04 30.48 -1.31
C ASP A 187 26.76 30.82 -2.61
N ALA A 188 27.06 29.81 -3.44
CA ALA A 188 27.78 30.01 -4.69
C ALA A 188 26.98 30.90 -5.66
N THR A 189 27.63 31.93 -6.16
CA THR A 189 27.07 32.79 -7.21
C THR A 189 27.10 32.09 -8.57
N ASP A 190 26.34 32.59 -9.55
CA ASP A 190 26.39 32.06 -10.92
C ASP A 190 27.81 32.12 -11.52
N SER A 191 28.61 33.15 -11.15
CA SER A 191 30.01 33.26 -11.54
C SER A 191 30.85 32.12 -10.94
N ASP A 192 30.61 31.76 -9.69
CA ASP A 192 31.33 30.67 -9.02
C ASP A 192 30.95 29.30 -9.60
N LEU A 193 29.66 29.11 -9.88
CA LEU A 193 29.18 27.92 -10.58
C LEU A 193 29.80 27.76 -11.96
N ALA A 194 29.93 28.87 -12.73
CA ALA A 194 30.58 28.85 -14.03
C ALA A 194 32.08 28.48 -13.94
N LYS A 195 32.78 28.99 -12.91
CA LYS A 195 34.22 28.66 -12.69
C LYS A 195 34.38 27.17 -12.30
N ILE A 196 33.53 26.67 -11.41
CA ILE A 196 33.57 25.25 -10.99
C ILE A 196 33.27 24.35 -12.19
N ARG A 197 32.25 24.71 -12.98
CA ARG A 197 31.92 24.00 -14.21
C ARG A 197 33.07 23.98 -15.20
N ALA A 198 33.71 25.09 -15.39
CA ALA A 198 34.87 25.17 -16.29
C ALA A 198 36.04 24.28 -15.83
N LYS A 199 36.25 24.14 -14.50
CA LYS A 199 37.21 23.16 -13.96
C LYS A 199 36.80 21.74 -14.29
N ALA A 200 35.53 21.41 -14.12
CA ALA A 200 35.00 20.07 -14.46
C ALA A 200 35.15 19.80 -15.97
N ASP A 201 34.81 20.74 -16.84
CA ASP A 201 34.93 20.58 -18.28
C ASP A 201 36.42 20.38 -18.73
N LYS A 202 37.37 21.04 -18.05
CA LYS A 202 38.80 20.80 -18.26
C LYS A 202 39.19 19.36 -17.91
N VAL A 203 38.80 18.89 -16.75
CA VAL A 203 39.09 17.51 -16.29
C VAL A 203 38.39 16.48 -17.17
N LEU A 204 37.19 16.76 -17.66
CA LEU A 204 36.52 15.93 -18.66
C LEU A 204 37.37 15.81 -19.94
N THR A 205 37.94 16.91 -20.42
CA THR A 205 38.81 16.91 -21.63
C THR A 205 40.05 16.03 -21.38
N GLU A 206 40.67 16.13 -20.20
CA GLU A 206 41.82 15.29 -19.83
C GLU A 206 41.43 13.80 -19.81
N ALA A 207 40.25 13.47 -19.22
CA ALA A 207 39.73 12.10 -19.15
C ALA A 207 39.39 11.53 -20.53
N GLN A 208 38.78 12.34 -21.42
CA GLN A 208 38.47 11.94 -22.79
C GLN A 208 39.75 11.81 -23.64
N GLY A 209 40.80 12.53 -23.27
CA GLY A 209 42.15 12.43 -23.88
C GLY A 209 42.91 11.16 -23.46
N GLY A 210 42.32 10.29 -22.62
CA GLY A 210 42.92 9.02 -22.22
C GLY A 210 43.71 9.07 -20.92
N ALA A 211 43.67 10.16 -20.16
CA ALA A 211 44.29 10.23 -18.85
C ALA A 211 43.62 9.23 -17.88
N ASP A 212 44.42 8.67 -16.97
CA ASP A 212 43.87 7.75 -15.97
C ASP A 212 42.84 8.41 -15.04
N PHE A 213 41.62 7.90 -15.06
CA PHE A 213 40.51 8.52 -14.35
C PHE A 213 40.69 8.49 -12.84
N THR A 214 41.35 7.44 -12.31
CA THR A 214 41.66 7.30 -10.88
C THR A 214 42.65 8.37 -10.43
N GLU A 215 43.69 8.61 -11.23
CA GLU A 215 44.67 9.68 -10.96
C GLU A 215 44.07 11.07 -11.11
N LEU A 216 43.16 11.26 -12.08
CA LEU A 216 42.39 12.52 -12.20
C LEU A 216 41.48 12.71 -10.98
N ALA A 217 40.82 11.66 -10.49
CA ALA A 217 39.97 11.70 -9.28
C ALA A 217 40.81 12.11 -8.08
N LYS A 218 41.92 11.44 -7.81
CA LYS A 218 42.82 11.76 -6.68
C LYS A 218 43.36 13.21 -6.76
N LYS A 219 43.57 13.74 -7.96
CA LYS A 219 44.12 15.06 -8.15
C LYS A 219 43.09 16.18 -8.05
N TYR A 220 41.87 15.95 -8.50
CA TYR A 220 40.90 17.02 -8.72
C TYR A 220 39.60 16.89 -7.94
N SER A 221 39.28 15.70 -7.39
CA SER A 221 38.03 15.50 -6.72
C SER A 221 38.04 16.09 -5.30
N ASP A 222 36.94 16.74 -4.97
CA ASP A 222 36.66 17.21 -3.59
C ASP A 222 35.99 16.14 -2.73
N ASP A 223 35.88 14.88 -3.21
CA ASP A 223 35.32 13.78 -2.40
C ASP A 223 36.30 13.41 -1.28
N PRO A 224 35.86 13.40 -0.01
CA PRO A 224 36.75 13.11 1.11
C PRO A 224 37.33 11.68 1.09
N ASN A 225 36.71 10.72 0.40
CA ASN A 225 37.18 9.34 0.31
C ASN A 225 38.12 9.07 -0.87
N VAL A 226 38.25 10.03 -1.79
CA VAL A 226 38.94 9.85 -3.08
C VAL A 226 40.39 9.40 -2.96
N SER A 227 41.07 9.76 -1.87
CA SER A 227 42.46 9.34 -1.62
C SER A 227 42.58 7.83 -1.39
N THR A 228 41.53 7.21 -0.87
CA THR A 228 41.50 5.78 -0.52
C THR A 228 40.92 4.94 -1.66
N ASP A 229 39.81 5.38 -2.28
CA ASP A 229 39.06 4.59 -3.25
C ASP A 229 39.22 5.08 -4.70
N GLY A 230 39.88 6.22 -4.91
CA GLY A 230 40.05 6.81 -6.24
C GLY A 230 38.73 7.21 -6.89
N GLY A 231 37.75 7.63 -6.09
CA GLY A 231 36.42 8.06 -6.52
C GLY A 231 35.48 6.91 -6.87
N GLU A 232 35.70 5.69 -6.37
CA GLU A 232 34.86 4.53 -6.66
C GLU A 232 33.49 4.66 -5.98
N LEU A 233 32.40 4.51 -6.75
CA LEU A 233 31.03 4.47 -6.23
C LEU A 233 30.59 3.05 -5.79
N GLY A 234 31.49 2.07 -5.93
CA GLY A 234 31.21 0.67 -5.67
C GLY A 234 30.31 0.03 -6.74
N THR A 235 29.72 -1.12 -6.37
CA THR A 235 28.73 -1.79 -7.21
C THR A 235 27.32 -1.38 -6.75
N PHE A 236 26.50 -0.95 -7.69
CA PHE A 236 25.14 -0.46 -7.42
C PHE A 236 24.17 -0.92 -8.51
N LYS A 237 22.88 -0.88 -8.20
CA LYS A 237 21.77 -1.15 -9.12
C LYS A 237 20.96 0.11 -9.37
N LYS A 238 20.03 0.04 -10.31
CA LYS A 238 19.06 1.11 -10.53
C LYS A 238 18.26 1.40 -9.25
N GLY A 239 18.21 2.66 -8.85
CA GLY A 239 17.58 3.15 -7.63
C GLY A 239 18.54 3.43 -6.47
N ASP A 240 19.81 3.07 -6.57
CA ASP A 240 20.80 3.25 -5.50
C ASP A 240 21.53 4.61 -5.55
N LEU A 241 21.54 5.28 -6.71
CA LEU A 241 22.19 6.57 -6.87
C LEU A 241 21.19 7.75 -6.83
N LEU A 242 21.73 8.95 -6.68
CA LEU A 242 20.94 10.17 -6.86
C LEU A 242 20.32 10.19 -8.28
N PRO A 243 19.05 10.59 -8.43
CA PRO A 243 18.33 10.50 -9.71
C PRO A 243 19.06 11.16 -10.89
N GLU A 244 19.68 12.31 -10.65
CA GLU A 244 20.45 13.05 -11.67
C GLU A 244 21.72 12.31 -12.11
N MET A 245 22.40 11.60 -11.19
CA MET A 245 23.56 10.78 -11.49
C MET A 245 23.15 9.49 -12.19
N GLU A 246 22.10 8.83 -11.69
CA GLU A 246 21.56 7.61 -12.27
C GLU A 246 21.12 7.80 -13.72
N ALA A 247 20.37 8.88 -13.99
CA ALA A 247 19.90 9.18 -15.35
C ALA A 247 21.02 9.28 -16.38
N VAL A 248 22.23 9.62 -15.95
CA VAL A 248 23.42 9.71 -16.80
C VAL A 248 24.12 8.36 -16.88
N VAL A 249 24.38 7.71 -15.76
CA VAL A 249 25.08 6.41 -15.71
C VAL A 249 24.38 5.35 -16.54
N LEU A 250 23.04 5.28 -16.50
CA LEU A 250 22.26 4.32 -17.26
C LEU A 250 22.38 4.47 -18.79
N LYS A 251 22.86 5.63 -19.27
CA LYS A 251 23.07 5.91 -20.71
C LYS A 251 24.49 5.68 -21.18
N LEU A 252 25.44 5.54 -20.25
CA LEU A 252 26.85 5.33 -20.60
C LEU A 252 27.08 3.87 -20.98
N ASN A 253 28.02 3.66 -21.88
CA ASN A 253 28.66 2.39 -22.17
C ASN A 253 29.88 2.19 -21.25
N PRO A 254 30.26 0.95 -20.94
CA PRO A 254 31.48 0.67 -20.19
C PRO A 254 32.69 1.36 -20.81
N GLY A 255 33.44 2.10 -20.00
CA GLY A 255 34.59 2.94 -20.41
C GLY A 255 34.25 4.38 -20.70
N GLU A 256 32.99 4.73 -20.94
CA GLU A 256 32.59 6.12 -21.24
C GLU A 256 32.59 7.01 -20.00
N VAL A 257 32.88 8.31 -20.25
CA VAL A 257 32.89 9.38 -19.25
C VAL A 257 31.78 10.37 -19.57
N SER A 258 30.99 10.72 -18.57
CA SER A 258 29.87 11.65 -18.69
C SER A 258 30.31 13.09 -18.86
N ALA A 259 29.45 13.92 -19.42
CA ALA A 259 29.53 15.37 -19.19
C ALA A 259 29.32 15.69 -17.70
N PRO A 260 29.74 16.87 -17.19
CA PRO A 260 29.50 17.28 -15.81
C PRO A 260 28.02 17.29 -15.47
N VAL A 261 27.61 16.49 -14.45
CA VAL A 261 26.25 16.33 -13.96
C VAL A 261 26.08 17.19 -12.71
N ARG A 262 25.04 17.99 -12.65
CA ARG A 262 24.75 18.83 -11.49
C ARG A 262 23.95 18.04 -10.45
N SER A 263 24.41 18.06 -9.21
CA SER A 263 23.66 17.59 -8.03
C SER A 263 23.57 18.69 -6.97
N LYS A 264 22.94 18.40 -5.83
CA LYS A 264 22.92 19.31 -4.67
C LYS A 264 24.30 19.54 -4.07
N SER A 265 25.22 18.58 -4.20
CA SER A 265 26.59 18.68 -3.66
C SER A 265 27.55 19.40 -4.58
N GLY A 266 27.27 19.47 -5.88
CA GLY A 266 28.16 20.08 -6.85
C GLY A 266 28.05 19.46 -8.24
N PHE A 267 29.13 19.51 -8.98
CA PHE A 267 29.25 18.88 -10.30
C PHE A 267 30.00 17.56 -10.19
N HIS A 268 29.50 16.54 -10.88
CA HIS A 268 30.10 15.21 -10.93
C HIS A 268 30.46 14.87 -12.37
N ILE A 269 31.67 14.36 -12.59
CA ILE A 269 32.06 13.65 -13.81
C ILE A 269 32.03 12.18 -13.44
N ILE A 270 31.34 11.33 -14.21
CA ILE A 270 31.15 9.93 -13.91
C ILE A 270 31.73 9.09 -15.03
N LYS A 271 32.55 8.09 -14.70
CA LYS A 271 32.99 7.05 -15.61
C LYS A 271 32.32 5.74 -15.30
N LEU A 272 31.61 5.16 -16.25
CA LEU A 272 31.09 3.81 -16.11
C LEU A 272 32.23 2.82 -16.39
N GLU A 273 32.59 2.02 -15.39
CA GLU A 273 33.66 1.00 -15.54
C GLU A 273 33.10 -0.31 -16.09
N LYS A 274 31.99 -0.79 -15.50
CA LYS A 274 31.36 -2.05 -15.89
C LYS A 274 29.85 -1.98 -15.79
N LYS A 275 29.22 -2.76 -16.67
CA LYS A 275 27.81 -3.10 -16.64
C LYS A 275 27.73 -4.62 -16.75
N PHE A 276 27.11 -5.27 -15.77
CA PHE A 276 27.04 -6.73 -15.71
C PHE A 276 25.75 -7.17 -15.02
N LEU A 277 25.36 -8.43 -15.20
CA LEU A 277 24.25 -9.02 -14.48
C LEU A 277 24.75 -9.50 -13.11
N GLY A 278 24.00 -9.19 -12.08
CA GLY A 278 24.25 -9.71 -10.72
C GLY A 278 24.05 -11.22 -10.64
N ASP A 279 24.63 -11.81 -9.62
CA ASP A 279 24.42 -13.24 -9.36
C ASP A 279 22.96 -13.51 -9.00
N ILE A 280 22.41 -14.56 -9.61
CA ILE A 280 21.06 -15.02 -9.30
C ILE A 280 21.10 -15.73 -7.95
N LYS A 281 20.20 -15.36 -7.04
CA LYS A 281 20.04 -16.10 -5.78
C LYS A 281 19.76 -17.56 -6.07
N PRO A 282 20.48 -18.50 -5.47
CA PRO A 282 20.22 -19.93 -5.63
C PRO A 282 18.75 -20.27 -5.34
N PHE A 283 18.23 -21.26 -6.04
CA PHE A 283 16.85 -21.71 -5.87
C PHE A 283 16.50 -22.01 -4.41
N ASP A 284 17.41 -22.69 -3.70
CA ASP A 284 17.19 -23.11 -2.31
C ASP A 284 17.04 -21.91 -1.36
N ASP A 285 17.69 -20.78 -1.65
CA ASP A 285 17.61 -19.57 -0.83
C ASP A 285 16.26 -18.85 -0.96
N VAL A 286 15.57 -18.98 -2.10
CA VAL A 286 14.32 -18.27 -2.42
C VAL A 286 13.11 -19.21 -2.51
N LYS A 287 13.31 -20.51 -2.42
CA LYS A 287 12.27 -21.53 -2.53
C LYS A 287 11.10 -21.27 -1.57
N GLY A 288 11.39 -21.00 -0.30
CA GLY A 288 10.36 -20.76 0.73
C GLY A 288 9.54 -19.49 0.44
N GLU A 289 10.19 -18.42 -0.01
CA GLU A 289 9.53 -17.17 -0.40
C GLU A 289 8.59 -17.38 -1.60
N ILE A 290 9.06 -18.13 -2.60
CA ILE A 290 8.25 -18.45 -3.79
C ILE A 290 7.06 -19.32 -3.40
N GLU A 291 7.27 -20.35 -2.58
CA GLU A 291 6.22 -21.26 -2.11
C GLU A 291 5.12 -20.49 -1.37
N GLU A 292 5.50 -19.60 -0.44
CA GLU A 292 4.55 -18.74 0.28
C GLU A 292 3.80 -17.80 -0.66
N SER A 293 4.50 -17.19 -1.62
CA SER A 293 3.89 -16.29 -2.61
C SER A 293 2.88 -17.02 -3.49
N LEU A 294 3.24 -18.19 -3.99
CA LEU A 294 2.34 -19.04 -4.80
C LEU A 294 1.15 -19.54 -3.99
N TYR A 295 1.37 -19.96 -2.74
CA TYR A 295 0.30 -20.39 -1.85
C TYR A 295 -0.71 -19.27 -1.59
N ARG A 296 -0.23 -18.06 -1.32
CA ARG A 296 -1.08 -16.88 -1.14
C ARG A 296 -1.90 -16.59 -2.39
N LYS A 297 -1.27 -16.57 -3.56
CA LYS A 297 -1.95 -16.34 -4.84
C LYS A 297 -3.02 -17.39 -5.11
N LYS A 298 -2.68 -18.67 -4.99
CA LYS A 298 -3.62 -19.78 -5.19
C LYS A 298 -4.78 -19.75 -4.18
N SER A 299 -4.50 -19.36 -2.94
CA SER A 299 -5.53 -19.22 -1.90
C SER A 299 -6.51 -18.10 -2.24
N GLU A 300 -6.02 -16.97 -2.77
CA GLU A 300 -6.86 -15.88 -3.24
C GLU A 300 -7.71 -16.29 -4.46
N GLU A 301 -7.11 -16.96 -5.44
CA GLU A 301 -7.82 -17.49 -6.62
C GLU A 301 -8.90 -18.50 -6.21
N ARG A 302 -8.57 -19.43 -5.30
CA ARG A 302 -9.53 -20.41 -4.78
C ARG A 302 -10.67 -19.74 -4.00
N PHE A 303 -10.36 -18.72 -3.19
CA PHE A 303 -11.38 -17.93 -2.49
C PHE A 303 -12.36 -17.27 -3.47
N ASN A 304 -11.84 -16.57 -4.46
CA ASN A 304 -12.66 -15.90 -5.47
C ASN A 304 -13.53 -16.89 -6.25
N GLN A 305 -12.97 -18.04 -6.60
CA GLN A 305 -13.73 -19.11 -7.22
C GLN A 305 -14.84 -19.63 -6.30
N TRP A 306 -14.52 -19.91 -5.06
CA TRP A 306 -15.48 -20.41 -4.08
C TRP A 306 -16.62 -19.42 -3.81
N VAL A 307 -16.32 -18.13 -3.65
CA VAL A 307 -17.34 -17.07 -3.52
C VAL A 307 -18.22 -17.02 -4.79
N SER A 308 -17.62 -17.16 -5.97
CA SER A 308 -18.38 -17.24 -7.22
C SER A 308 -19.32 -18.46 -7.25
N GLU A 309 -18.89 -19.60 -6.71
CA GLU A 309 -19.72 -20.80 -6.54
C GLU A 309 -20.89 -20.52 -5.58
N LEU A 310 -20.65 -19.87 -4.44
CA LEU A 310 -21.70 -19.44 -3.51
C LEU A 310 -22.73 -18.53 -4.19
N ARG A 311 -22.27 -17.53 -4.95
CA ARG A 311 -23.17 -16.61 -5.69
C ARG A 311 -24.06 -17.34 -6.71
N LYS A 312 -23.52 -18.32 -7.42
CA LYS A 312 -24.30 -19.11 -8.40
C LYS A 312 -25.39 -19.96 -7.73
N GLY A 313 -25.20 -20.37 -6.48
CA GLY A 313 -26.16 -21.14 -5.71
C GLY A 313 -27.17 -20.30 -4.92
N ALA A 314 -27.06 -18.97 -4.94
CA ALA A 314 -27.84 -18.05 -4.13
C ALA A 314 -28.79 -17.18 -4.98
N ALA A 315 -29.93 -16.79 -4.41
CA ALA A 315 -30.80 -15.76 -4.95
C ALA A 315 -30.26 -14.38 -4.52
N VAL A 316 -29.65 -13.65 -5.45
CA VAL A 316 -29.10 -12.31 -5.24
C VAL A 316 -29.84 -11.31 -6.10
N GLU A 317 -30.54 -10.36 -5.46
CA GLU A 317 -31.21 -9.25 -6.11
C GLU A 317 -30.54 -7.93 -5.67
N ILE A 318 -29.94 -7.19 -6.60
CA ILE A 318 -29.38 -5.85 -6.35
C ILE A 318 -30.38 -4.83 -6.85
N ARG A 319 -30.75 -3.89 -5.99
CA ARG A 319 -31.67 -2.79 -6.30
C ARG A 319 -30.86 -1.52 -6.51
N PRO A 320 -31.11 -0.76 -7.58
CA PRO A 320 -30.35 0.44 -7.91
C PRO A 320 -30.59 1.59 -6.92
#